data_b2c561607faec7f016fdc21882cd054e
#
_entry.id   b2c561607faec7f016fdc21882cd054e
#
_cell.length_a   1.000
_cell.length_b   1.000
_cell.length_c   1.000
_cell.angle_alpha   90.00
_cell.angle_beta   90.00
_cell.angle_gamma   90.00
#
_symmetry.space_group_name_H-M   'P 1'
#
loop_
_entity.id
_entity.type
_entity.pdbx_description
1 polymer ?
#
loop_
_entity_poly.entity_id
_entity_poly.type
_entity_poly.pdbx_seq_one_letter_code
_entity_poly.pdbx_strand_id
1 'polypeptide(L)'
;MTSGTDPSSVVFKHHRAGTAEIKVEQLTGGRLLHLAVAGCIFNNVLRLARDRGIEVHDAGVRVSGDFTSGGDSTGIECNVEVAGDATPAALTALAQAAFDDSTVVSVLRRGAEVRLITA
;
A
#
# COMPACT_ATOMS: atom_id res chain seq x y z
N MET A 1 8.52 2.33 -12.38
CA MET A 1 7.68 3.42 -11.89
C MET A 1 6.33 3.37 -12.55
N THR A 2 5.34 3.63 -11.82
CA THR A 2 4.02 3.74 -12.39
C THR A 2 3.97 4.88 -13.35
N SER A 3 3.34 4.66 -14.45
CA SER A 3 3.18 5.69 -15.45
C SER A 3 2.27 6.81 -14.98
N GLY A 4 1.51 6.68 -14.00
CA GLY A 4 0.49 7.64 -13.64
C GLY A 4 -0.65 7.68 -14.63
N THR A 5 -0.68 6.73 -15.57
CA THR A 5 -1.75 6.67 -16.57
C THR A 5 -2.78 5.61 -16.25
N ASP A 6 -2.54 4.81 -15.21
CA ASP A 6 -3.48 3.79 -14.78
C ASP A 6 -4.35 4.34 -13.65
N PRO A 7 -5.60 4.74 -13.95
CA PRO A 7 -6.47 5.34 -12.94
C PRO A 7 -6.93 4.35 -11.86
N SER A 8 -6.71 3.05 -12.08
CA SER A 8 -7.08 2.03 -11.10
C SER A 8 -6.00 1.79 -10.06
N SER A 9 -4.85 2.46 -10.20
CA SER A 9 -3.72 2.24 -9.31
C SER A 9 -3.37 3.49 -8.51
N VAL A 10 -2.92 3.27 -7.30
CA VAL A 10 -2.26 4.30 -6.50
C VAL A 10 -0.88 3.78 -6.12
N VAL A 11 0.06 4.68 -5.93
CA VAL A 11 1.44 4.32 -5.62
C VAL A 11 1.93 5.15 -4.44
N PHE A 12 2.55 4.49 -3.50
CA PHE A 12 3.23 5.12 -2.38
C PHE A 12 4.69 4.69 -2.46
N LYS A 13 5.60 5.66 -2.64
CA LYS A 13 7.02 5.38 -2.87
C LYS A 13 7.90 6.16 -1.92
N HIS A 14 9.01 5.54 -1.56
CA HIS A 14 10.07 6.19 -0.81
C HIS A 14 11.35 6.11 -1.62
N HIS A 15 12.06 7.22 -1.71
CA HIS A 15 13.35 7.30 -2.39
C HIS A 15 14.47 7.42 -1.38
N ARG A 16 15.64 6.92 -1.77
CA ARG A 16 16.84 6.95 -0.93
C ARG A 16 17.16 8.34 -0.39
N ALA A 17 16.82 9.37 -1.15
CA ALA A 17 17.06 10.76 -0.75
C ALA A 17 16.14 11.24 0.38
N GLY A 18 15.28 10.38 0.89
CA GLY A 18 14.39 10.73 1.99
C GLY A 18 13.08 11.35 1.57
N THR A 19 12.81 11.41 0.26
CA THR A 19 11.53 11.92 -0.23
C THR A 19 10.55 10.79 -0.45
N ALA A 20 9.28 11.09 -0.28
CA ALA A 20 8.21 10.15 -0.59
C ALA A 20 7.32 10.75 -1.65
N GLU A 21 6.79 9.89 -2.51
CA GLU A 21 5.86 10.28 -3.56
C GLU A 21 4.57 9.52 -3.41
N ILE A 22 3.48 10.21 -3.66
CA ILE A 22 2.15 9.61 -3.71
C ILE A 22 1.57 9.94 -5.08
N LYS A 23 1.12 8.91 -5.80
CA LYS A 23 0.51 9.08 -7.10
C LYS A 23 -0.91 8.56 -7.09
N VAL A 24 -1.85 9.43 -7.33
CA VAL A 24 -3.28 9.13 -7.39
C VAL A 24 -3.85 9.87 -8.59
N GLU A 25 -4.33 9.13 -9.57
CA GLU A 25 -4.88 9.74 -10.78
C GLU A 25 -6.24 10.39 -10.53
N GLN A 26 -7.04 9.77 -9.67
CA GLN A 26 -8.38 10.23 -9.38
C GLN A 26 -8.58 10.29 -7.88
N LEU A 27 -9.09 11.43 -7.40
CA LEU A 27 -9.37 11.61 -5.97
C LEU A 27 -10.81 11.18 -5.68
N THR A 28 -11.05 9.90 -5.78
CA THR A 28 -12.32 9.29 -5.41
C THR A 28 -12.17 8.55 -4.10
N GLY A 29 -13.28 8.26 -3.44
CA GLY A 29 -13.26 7.48 -2.21
C GLY A 29 -12.59 6.13 -2.40
N GLY A 30 -12.84 5.46 -3.53
CA GLY A 30 -12.22 4.18 -3.83
C GLY A 30 -10.70 4.28 -3.97
N ARG A 31 -10.23 5.31 -4.67
CA ARG A 31 -8.78 5.50 -4.84
C ARG A 31 -8.13 5.91 -3.53
N LEU A 32 -8.80 6.69 -2.72
CA LEU A 32 -8.29 7.05 -1.40
C LEU A 32 -8.24 5.83 -0.47
N LEU A 33 -9.20 4.92 -0.60
CA LEU A 33 -9.17 3.67 0.14
C LEU A 33 -7.95 2.84 -0.27
N HIS A 34 -7.68 2.74 -1.57
CA HIS A 34 -6.50 2.02 -2.05
C HIS A 34 -5.21 2.70 -1.59
N LEU A 35 -5.20 4.03 -1.54
CA LEU A 35 -4.04 4.76 -1.04
C LEU A 35 -3.81 4.47 0.44
N ALA A 36 -4.87 4.33 1.21
CA ALA A 36 -4.74 3.96 2.62
C ALA A 36 -4.09 2.58 2.77
N VAL A 37 -4.48 1.62 1.92
CA VAL A 37 -3.85 0.29 1.89
C VAL A 37 -2.36 0.45 1.58
N ALA A 38 -2.03 1.19 0.53
CA ALA A 38 -0.64 1.38 0.10
C ALA A 38 0.19 2.04 1.20
N GLY A 39 -0.34 3.09 1.81
CA GLY A 39 0.37 3.82 2.86
C GLY A 39 0.61 2.98 4.10
N CYS A 40 -0.37 2.16 4.48
CA CYS A 40 -0.24 1.29 5.64
C CYS A 40 0.86 0.24 5.41
N ILE A 41 0.86 -0.40 4.24
CA ILE A 41 1.88 -1.39 3.91
C ILE A 41 3.25 -0.72 3.83
N PHE A 42 3.32 0.43 3.16
CA PHE A 42 4.57 1.18 3.01
C PHE A 42 5.18 1.52 4.38
N ASN A 43 4.35 2.03 5.28
CA ASN A 43 4.79 2.37 6.63
C ASN A 43 5.34 1.13 7.36
N ASN A 44 4.68 -0.01 7.17
CA ASN A 44 5.13 -1.27 7.77
C ASN A 44 6.47 -1.73 7.18
N VAL A 45 6.69 -1.52 5.88
CA VAL A 45 7.98 -1.85 5.26
C VAL A 45 9.10 -1.13 6.00
N LEU A 46 8.95 0.17 6.22
CA LEU A 46 9.99 0.96 6.86
C LEU A 46 10.18 0.57 8.33
N ARG A 47 9.09 0.35 9.04
CA ARG A 47 9.14 -0.03 10.46
C ARG A 47 9.79 -1.40 10.63
N LEU A 48 9.35 -2.39 9.86
CA LEU A 48 9.87 -3.74 9.96
C LEU A 48 11.32 -3.84 9.47
N ALA A 49 11.68 -3.05 8.47
CA ALA A 49 13.07 -2.99 8.01
C ALA A 49 13.98 -2.52 9.14
N ARG A 50 13.56 -1.46 9.85
CA ARG A 50 14.33 -0.96 10.99
C ARG A 50 14.47 -2.03 12.05
N ASP A 51 13.37 -2.72 12.37
CA ASP A 51 13.39 -3.76 13.40
C ASP A 51 14.29 -4.93 13.02
N ARG A 52 14.44 -5.19 11.73
CA ARG A 52 15.24 -6.30 11.21
C ARG A 52 16.66 -5.89 10.84
N GLY A 53 17.01 -4.62 11.03
CA GLY A 53 18.33 -4.12 10.68
C GLY A 53 18.60 -4.09 9.19
N ILE A 54 17.57 -3.91 8.38
CA ILE A 54 17.70 -3.85 6.92
C ILE A 54 17.67 -2.39 6.49
N GLU A 55 18.72 -1.98 5.79
CA GLU A 55 18.75 -0.65 5.18
C GLU A 55 18.02 -0.70 3.86
N VAL A 56 16.90 0.03 3.77
CA VAL A 56 16.07 0.09 2.57
C VAL A 56 16.53 1.26 1.72
N HIS A 57 16.82 0.99 0.45
CA HIS A 57 17.23 2.02 -0.52
C HIS A 57 16.01 2.60 -1.22
N ASP A 58 15.11 1.74 -1.65
CA ASP A 58 13.87 2.12 -2.30
C ASP A 58 12.77 1.17 -1.87
N ALA A 59 11.58 1.71 -1.74
CA ALA A 59 10.39 0.91 -1.48
C ALA A 59 9.22 1.52 -2.23
N GLY A 60 8.36 0.66 -2.74
CA GLY A 60 7.16 1.10 -3.43
C GLY A 60 6.02 0.13 -3.19
N VAL A 61 4.84 0.67 -3.03
CA VAL A 61 3.62 -0.12 -2.91
C VAL A 61 2.63 0.38 -3.94
N ARG A 62 2.20 -0.52 -4.81
CA ARG A 62 1.16 -0.23 -5.79
C ARG A 62 -0.08 -1.02 -5.40
N VAL A 63 -1.21 -0.34 -5.35
CA VAL A 63 -2.49 -0.95 -5.04
C VAL A 63 -3.45 -0.64 -6.16
N SER A 64 -4.13 -1.65 -6.65
CA SER A 64 -5.06 -1.49 -7.77
C SER A 64 -6.33 -2.30 -7.53
N GLY A 65 -7.37 -1.91 -8.22
CA GLY A 65 -8.68 -2.55 -8.16
C GLY A 65 -9.74 -1.59 -8.64
N ASP A 66 -10.94 -2.09 -8.79
CA ASP A 66 -12.07 -1.31 -9.24
C ASP A 66 -13.31 -1.62 -8.42
N PHE A 67 -14.38 -0.95 -8.75
CA PHE A 67 -15.66 -1.12 -8.10
C PHE A 67 -16.74 -1.30 -9.17
N THR A 68 -17.71 -2.15 -8.88
CA THR A 68 -18.85 -2.31 -9.76
C THR A 68 -19.80 -1.13 -9.63
N SER A 69 -20.74 -1.00 -10.56
CA SER A 69 -21.74 0.04 -10.47
C SER A 69 -22.64 -0.13 -9.23
N GLY A 70 -22.70 -1.33 -8.68
CA GLY A 70 -23.42 -1.61 -7.44
C GLY A 70 -22.64 -1.28 -6.18
N GLY A 71 -21.40 -0.82 -6.32
CA GLY A 71 -20.59 -0.44 -5.18
C GLY A 71 -19.75 -1.56 -4.56
N ASP A 72 -19.68 -2.69 -5.22
CA ASP A 72 -18.84 -3.80 -4.73
C ASP A 72 -17.43 -3.67 -5.25
N SER A 73 -16.46 -4.06 -4.43
CA SER A 73 -15.07 -4.13 -4.86
C SER A 73 -14.89 -5.33 -5.79
N THR A 74 -14.12 -5.14 -6.86
CA THR A 74 -13.73 -6.25 -7.74
C THR A 74 -12.53 -7.01 -7.20
N GLY A 75 -12.01 -6.60 -6.06
CA GLY A 75 -10.80 -7.12 -5.45
C GLY A 75 -9.72 -6.05 -5.40
N ILE A 76 -8.82 -6.20 -4.47
CA ILE A 76 -7.73 -5.25 -4.28
C ILE A 76 -6.43 -6.03 -4.38
N GLU A 77 -5.57 -5.61 -5.29
CA GLU A 77 -4.27 -6.25 -5.52
C GLU A 77 -3.16 -5.32 -5.09
N CYS A 78 -2.17 -5.88 -4.42
CA CYS A 78 -1.05 -5.12 -3.88
C CYS A 78 0.26 -5.67 -4.43
N ASN A 79 1.10 -4.77 -4.93
CA ASN A 79 2.48 -5.09 -5.30
C ASN A 79 3.39 -4.32 -4.38
N VAL A 80 4.31 -5.03 -3.72
CA VAL A 80 5.25 -4.43 -2.79
C VAL A 80 6.65 -4.72 -3.30
N GLU A 81 7.41 -3.66 -3.56
CA GLU A 81 8.78 -3.76 -4.05
C GLU A 81 9.71 -3.10 -3.06
N VAL A 82 10.76 -3.81 -2.67
CA VAL A 82 11.74 -3.31 -1.72
C VAL A 82 13.13 -3.63 -2.24
N ALA A 83 13.97 -2.61 -2.27
CA ALA A 83 15.39 -2.76 -2.55
C ALA A 83 16.18 -2.30 -1.34
N GLY A 84 17.21 -3.05 -0.97
CA GLY A 84 17.98 -2.70 0.20
C GLY A 84 19.14 -3.65 0.41
N ASP A 85 19.83 -3.46 1.52
CA ASP A 85 21.02 -4.22 1.87
C ASP A 85 20.65 -5.50 2.61
N ALA A 86 20.10 -6.45 1.85
CA ALA A 86 19.74 -7.76 2.36
C ALA A 86 19.60 -8.72 1.19
N THR A 87 19.49 -10.01 1.48
CA THR A 87 19.29 -11.01 0.44
C THR A 87 17.91 -10.84 -0.21
N PRO A 88 17.74 -11.27 -1.46
CA PRO A 88 16.43 -11.26 -2.08
C PRO A 88 15.36 -11.95 -1.24
N ALA A 89 15.70 -13.06 -0.60
CA ALA A 89 14.77 -13.79 0.26
C ALA A 89 14.36 -12.94 1.46
N ALA A 90 15.31 -12.23 2.07
CA ALA A 90 15.02 -11.37 3.21
C ALA A 90 14.14 -10.17 2.81
N LEU A 91 14.38 -9.61 1.62
CA LEU A 91 13.57 -8.49 1.13
C LEU A 91 12.16 -8.95 0.79
N THR A 92 12.01 -10.13 0.21
CA THR A 92 10.69 -10.70 -0.07
C THR A 92 9.94 -10.98 1.23
N ALA A 93 10.62 -11.53 2.24
CA ALA A 93 10.02 -11.80 3.54
C ALA A 93 9.57 -10.50 4.21
N LEU A 94 10.36 -9.45 4.07
CA LEU A 94 10.01 -8.14 4.61
C LEU A 94 8.74 -7.60 3.95
N ALA A 95 8.65 -7.69 2.63
CA ALA A 95 7.46 -7.23 1.89
C ALA A 95 6.23 -8.02 2.31
N GLN A 96 6.35 -9.34 2.42
CA GLN A 96 5.23 -10.19 2.83
C GLN A 96 4.78 -9.84 4.25
N ALA A 97 5.72 -9.67 5.17
CA ALA A 97 5.39 -9.33 6.55
C ALA A 97 4.71 -7.97 6.64
N ALA A 98 5.15 -7.00 5.84
CA ALA A 98 4.55 -5.67 5.82
C ALA A 98 3.08 -5.74 5.39
N PHE A 99 2.78 -6.58 4.40
CA PHE A 99 1.42 -6.79 3.95
C PHE A 99 0.61 -7.52 5.04
N ASP A 100 1.15 -8.60 5.58
CA ASP A 100 0.44 -9.42 6.58
C ASP A 100 0.12 -8.63 7.85
N ASP A 101 0.95 -7.65 8.18
CA ASP A 101 0.82 -6.86 9.40
C ASP A 101 -0.03 -5.60 9.20
N SER A 102 -0.64 -5.43 8.03
CA SER A 102 -1.39 -4.22 7.72
C SER A 102 -2.76 -4.21 8.41
N THR A 103 -2.95 -3.23 9.27
CA THR A 103 -4.25 -3.00 9.92
C THR A 103 -5.33 -2.70 8.90
N VAL A 104 -5.01 -1.89 7.88
CA VAL A 104 -5.99 -1.51 6.87
C VAL A 104 -6.42 -2.72 6.06
N VAL A 105 -5.48 -3.58 5.67
CA VAL A 105 -5.81 -4.83 4.98
C VAL A 105 -6.72 -5.70 5.86
N SER A 106 -6.38 -5.82 7.13
CA SER A 106 -7.18 -6.60 8.07
C SER A 106 -8.61 -6.07 8.19
N VAL A 107 -8.74 -4.75 8.30
CA VAL A 107 -10.07 -4.11 8.40
C VAL A 107 -10.88 -4.39 7.15
N LEU A 108 -10.27 -4.27 5.98
CA LEU A 108 -10.96 -4.50 4.71
C LEU A 108 -11.42 -5.95 4.57
N ARG A 109 -10.59 -6.89 5.01
CA ARG A 109 -10.94 -8.31 4.94
C ARG A 109 -12.08 -8.69 5.87
N ARG A 110 -12.18 -8.01 7.02
CA ARG A 110 -13.18 -8.31 8.04
C ARG A 110 -14.38 -7.39 7.96
N GLY A 111 -14.21 -6.22 7.37
CA GLY A 111 -15.23 -5.19 7.36
C GLY A 111 -15.26 -4.43 8.69
N ALA A 112 -15.99 -3.36 8.71
CA ALA A 112 -16.17 -2.54 9.89
C ALA A 112 -17.58 -1.96 9.84
N GLU A 113 -18.17 -1.81 11.00
CA GLU A 113 -19.47 -1.15 11.09
C GLU A 113 -19.29 0.35 10.89
N VAL A 114 -20.04 0.92 9.96
CA VAL A 114 -19.98 2.35 9.68
C VAL A 114 -21.36 2.93 9.92
N ARG A 115 -21.42 3.96 10.76
CA ARG A 115 -22.68 4.54 11.20
C ARG A 115 -22.67 6.05 11.01
N LEU A 116 -23.81 6.58 10.61
CA LEU A 116 -24.03 8.02 10.60
C LEU A 116 -24.47 8.44 12.01
N ILE A 117 -23.71 9.34 12.63
CA ILE A 117 -24.05 9.83 13.97
C ILE A 117 -25.00 11.01 13.88
N THR A 118 -24.77 11.89 12.93
CA THR A 118 -25.62 13.08 12.76
C THR A 118 -25.61 13.50 11.29
N ALA A 119 -26.68 14.11 10.86
CA ALA A 119 -26.81 14.60 9.49
C ALA A 119 -27.04 16.11 9.48
#